data_fea8c580ef053c608261efae286628bc
#
_entry.id   fea8c580ef053c608261efae286628bc
#
_cell.length_a   1.000
_cell.length_b   1.000
_cell.length_c   1.000
_cell.angle_alpha   90.00
_cell.angle_beta   90.00
_cell.angle_gamma   90.00
#
_symmetry.space_group_name_H-M   'P 1'
#
loop_
_entity.id
_entity.type
_entity.pdbx_description
1 polymer ?
#
loop_
_entity_poly.entity_id
_entity_poly.type
_entity_poly.pdbx_seq_one_letter_code
_entity_poly.pdbx_strand_id
1 'polypeptide(L)'
;MKVRNADPKDIGQINALLFQVNNVHADGRDDIFIHGRKKYTDSEIMEILKDASRPILVAVDENDIALGYAFCILQEADGDNLMPIKTLYVDDLCVLEDSRGKGIGTLLYENVKELAKRMGCYHVTLNVWCLNSGAMKFYEKCGLKPLKVTMEDIL
;
A
#
# COMPACT_ATOMS: atom_id res chain seq x y z
N MET A 1 3.00 -14.12 -14.05
CA MET A 1 2.84 -13.05 -13.06
C MET A 1 3.94 -13.15 -12.02
N LYS A 2 4.61 -12.06 -11.68
CA LYS A 2 5.67 -11.96 -10.67
C LYS A 2 5.57 -10.64 -9.91
N VAL A 3 6.23 -10.56 -8.74
CA VAL A 3 6.42 -9.31 -7.99
C VAL A 3 7.88 -8.92 -8.02
N ARG A 4 8.15 -7.65 -8.24
CA ARG A 4 9.48 -7.04 -8.21
C ARG A 4 9.43 -5.64 -7.60
N ASN A 5 10.59 -5.07 -7.33
CA ASN A 5 10.67 -3.64 -7.04
C ASN A 5 10.21 -2.83 -8.25
N ALA A 6 9.53 -1.73 -7.98
CA ALA A 6 9.19 -0.75 -9.01
C ALA A 6 10.43 -0.04 -9.54
N ASP A 7 10.36 0.39 -10.78
CA ASP A 7 11.37 1.24 -11.40
C ASP A 7 10.72 2.41 -12.18
N PRO A 8 11.47 3.39 -12.71
CA PRO A 8 10.90 4.57 -13.36
C PRO A 8 9.93 4.28 -14.51
N LYS A 9 10.04 3.14 -15.19
CA LYS A 9 9.13 2.78 -16.30
C LYS A 9 7.71 2.48 -15.82
N ASP A 10 7.54 2.14 -14.53
CA ASP A 10 6.26 1.79 -13.94
C ASP A 10 5.42 3.02 -13.54
N ILE A 11 5.99 4.23 -13.56
CA ILE A 11 5.34 5.46 -13.06
C ILE A 11 3.99 5.70 -13.73
N GLY A 12 3.88 5.45 -15.04
CA GLY A 12 2.61 5.62 -15.76
C GLY A 12 1.49 4.75 -15.19
N GLN A 13 1.78 3.45 -14.96
CA GLN A 13 0.82 2.51 -14.37
C GLN A 13 0.56 2.80 -12.89
N ILE A 14 1.60 3.15 -12.14
CA ILE A 14 1.47 3.57 -10.73
C ILE A 14 0.54 4.77 -10.61
N ASN A 15 0.67 5.78 -11.49
CA ASN A 15 -0.21 6.95 -11.52
C ASN A 15 -1.67 6.56 -11.74
N ALA A 16 -1.96 5.69 -12.71
CA ALA A 16 -3.32 5.21 -12.97
C ALA A 16 -3.94 4.56 -11.72
N LEU A 17 -3.18 3.73 -11.02
CA LEU A 17 -3.59 3.08 -9.77
C LEU A 17 -3.77 4.07 -8.62
N LEU A 18 -2.89 5.07 -8.49
CA LEU A 18 -3.01 6.13 -7.47
C LEU A 18 -4.29 6.96 -7.67
N PHE A 19 -4.63 7.31 -8.90
CA PHE A 19 -5.90 7.97 -9.21
C PHE A 19 -7.10 7.08 -8.88
N GLN A 20 -7.03 5.79 -9.27
CA GLN A 20 -8.09 4.82 -9.01
C GLN A 20 -8.40 4.72 -7.51
N VAL A 21 -7.38 4.51 -6.66
CA VAL A 21 -7.58 4.34 -5.22
C VAL A 21 -8.05 5.63 -4.54
N ASN A 22 -7.52 6.78 -4.95
CA ASN A 22 -7.97 8.06 -4.40
C ASN A 22 -9.44 8.35 -4.73
N ASN A 23 -9.88 8.04 -5.94
CA ASN A 23 -11.29 8.22 -6.32
C ASN A 23 -12.23 7.29 -5.53
N VAL A 24 -11.81 6.06 -5.22
CA VAL A 24 -12.56 5.16 -4.32
C VAL A 24 -12.73 5.77 -2.93
N HIS A 25 -11.67 6.38 -2.38
CA HIS A 25 -11.74 7.08 -1.10
C HIS A 25 -12.62 8.33 -1.17
N ALA A 26 -12.50 9.13 -2.24
CA ALA A 26 -13.31 10.32 -2.46
C ALA A 26 -14.80 10.01 -2.65
N ASP A 27 -15.15 8.88 -3.27
CA ASP A 27 -16.54 8.42 -3.41
C ASP A 27 -17.20 8.17 -2.04
N GLY A 28 -16.44 7.75 -1.05
CA GLY A 28 -16.92 7.49 0.30
C GLY A 28 -16.76 8.66 1.28
N ARG A 29 -15.75 9.50 1.08
CA ARG A 29 -15.39 10.63 1.97
C ARG A 29 -14.90 11.83 1.15
N ASP A 30 -15.81 12.46 0.44
CA ASP A 30 -15.55 13.67 -0.36
C ASP A 30 -15.28 14.92 0.51
N ASP A 31 -15.56 14.83 1.80
CA ASP A 31 -15.17 15.80 2.82
C ASP A 31 -13.68 15.73 3.19
N ILE A 32 -13.01 14.61 2.88
CA ILE A 32 -11.59 14.38 3.19
C ILE A 32 -10.74 14.29 1.90
N PHE A 33 -11.23 13.60 0.88
CA PHE A 33 -10.51 13.34 -0.36
C PHE A 33 -11.07 14.14 -1.53
N ILE A 34 -10.19 14.60 -2.41
CA ILE A 34 -10.55 15.34 -3.63
C ILE A 34 -10.52 14.37 -4.81
N HIS A 35 -11.65 14.24 -5.53
CA HIS A 35 -11.73 13.46 -6.77
C HIS A 35 -10.73 13.97 -7.83
N GLY A 36 -10.19 13.05 -8.63
CA GLY A 36 -9.26 13.37 -9.70
C GLY A 36 -7.87 13.81 -9.23
N ARG A 37 -7.52 13.50 -8.00
CA ARG A 37 -6.18 13.73 -7.44
C ARG A 37 -5.49 12.39 -7.16
N LYS A 38 -4.19 12.46 -6.92
CA LYS A 38 -3.37 11.31 -6.51
C LYS A 38 -2.48 11.68 -5.32
N LYS A 39 -2.10 10.69 -4.54
CA LYS A 39 -1.34 10.87 -3.29
C LYS A 39 0.06 11.42 -3.51
N TYR A 40 0.75 10.97 -4.57
CA TYR A 40 2.13 11.34 -4.86
C TYR A 40 2.26 11.94 -6.25
N THR A 41 3.06 13.00 -6.39
CA THR A 41 3.50 13.52 -7.68
C THR A 41 4.54 12.60 -8.33
N ASP A 42 4.79 12.76 -9.62
CA ASP A 42 5.82 11.98 -10.33
C ASP A 42 7.21 12.22 -9.73
N SER A 43 7.53 13.48 -9.36
CA SER A 43 8.79 13.80 -8.68
C SER A 43 8.93 13.11 -7.33
N GLU A 44 7.86 13.07 -6.54
CA GLU A 44 7.86 12.35 -5.27
C GLU A 44 8.04 10.85 -5.46
N ILE A 45 7.40 10.23 -6.47
CA ILE A 45 7.59 8.82 -6.78
C ILE A 45 9.04 8.55 -7.18
N MET A 46 9.65 9.42 -8.02
CA MET A 46 11.05 9.29 -8.41
C MET A 46 12.00 9.35 -7.21
N GLU A 47 11.73 10.20 -6.22
CA GLU A 47 12.53 10.25 -4.99
C GLU A 47 12.29 9.01 -4.11
N ILE A 48 11.04 8.54 -3.99
CA ILE A 48 10.71 7.32 -3.25
C ILE A 48 11.44 6.11 -3.84
N LEU A 49 11.53 5.99 -5.17
CA LEU A 49 12.23 4.90 -5.85
C LEU A 49 13.73 4.80 -5.49
N LYS A 50 14.33 5.90 -5.03
CA LYS A 50 15.75 5.94 -4.60
C LYS A 50 15.92 5.66 -3.10
N ASP A 51 14.84 5.62 -2.33
CA ASP A 51 14.85 5.49 -0.89
C ASP A 51 14.64 4.04 -0.46
N ALA A 52 15.70 3.38 0.02
CA ALA A 52 15.65 2.00 0.49
C ALA A 52 14.70 1.78 1.68
N SER A 53 14.37 2.83 2.44
CA SER A 53 13.41 2.77 3.54
C SER A 53 11.95 2.86 3.08
N ARG A 54 11.72 3.15 1.80
CA ARG A 54 10.39 3.32 1.18
C ARG A 54 10.21 2.43 -0.06
N PRO A 55 10.35 1.12 0.06
CA PRO A 55 10.26 0.23 -1.09
C PRO A 55 8.86 0.24 -1.71
N ILE A 56 8.82 0.24 -3.04
CA ILE A 56 7.61 0.06 -3.81
C ILE A 56 7.71 -1.29 -4.54
N LEU A 57 6.75 -2.18 -4.27
CA LEU A 57 6.61 -3.43 -5.00
C LEU A 57 5.53 -3.29 -6.08
N VAL A 58 5.77 -3.90 -7.24
CA VAL A 58 4.77 -4.01 -8.31
C VAL A 58 4.55 -5.47 -8.69
N ALA A 59 3.28 -5.84 -8.86
CA ALA A 59 2.91 -7.10 -9.47
C ALA A 59 2.75 -6.89 -10.97
N VAL A 60 3.50 -7.63 -11.77
CA VAL A 60 3.52 -7.45 -13.22
C VAL A 60 3.04 -8.70 -13.95
N ASP A 61 2.45 -8.50 -15.12
CA ASP A 61 2.06 -9.57 -16.04
C ASP A 61 3.27 -10.15 -16.82
N GLU A 62 2.99 -10.97 -17.82
CA GLU A 62 4.00 -11.58 -18.70
C GLU A 62 4.72 -10.57 -19.59
N ASN A 63 4.12 -9.42 -19.84
CA ASN A 63 4.69 -8.31 -20.62
C ASN A 63 5.40 -7.28 -19.74
N ASP A 64 5.58 -7.58 -18.45
CA ASP A 64 6.17 -6.70 -17.44
C ASP A 64 5.36 -5.41 -17.18
N ILE A 65 4.05 -5.44 -17.42
CA ILE A 65 3.12 -4.34 -17.14
C ILE A 65 2.59 -4.45 -15.72
N ALA A 66 2.70 -3.37 -14.94
CA ALA A 66 2.23 -3.34 -13.55
C ALA A 66 0.69 -3.38 -13.47
N LEU A 67 0.17 -4.38 -12.79
CA LEU A 67 -1.26 -4.60 -12.53
C LEU A 67 -1.67 -4.22 -11.09
N GLY A 68 -0.69 -3.93 -10.26
CA GLY A 68 -0.91 -3.52 -8.88
C GLY A 68 0.41 -3.14 -8.22
N TYR A 69 0.31 -2.44 -7.10
CA TYR A 69 1.47 -2.00 -6.32
C TYR A 69 1.25 -2.17 -4.82
N ALA A 70 2.35 -2.12 -4.08
CA ALA A 70 2.38 -1.87 -2.64
C ALA A 70 3.47 -0.85 -2.33
N PHE A 71 3.08 0.33 -1.84
CA PHE A 71 3.99 1.32 -1.26
C PHE A 71 4.23 0.94 0.20
N CYS A 72 5.48 0.83 0.59
CA CYS A 72 5.86 0.49 1.95
C CYS A 72 6.78 1.53 2.56
N ILE A 73 6.76 1.65 3.89
CA ILE A 73 7.62 2.55 4.65
C ILE A 73 8.17 1.75 5.82
N LEU A 74 9.52 1.66 5.91
CA LEU A 74 10.19 1.13 7.07
C LEU A 74 10.11 2.15 8.20
N GLN A 75 9.52 1.75 9.32
CA GLN A 75 9.40 2.57 10.53
C GLN A 75 10.16 1.89 11.66
N GLU A 76 10.89 2.68 12.45
CA GLU A 76 11.53 2.23 13.66
C GLU A 76 10.86 2.91 14.86
N ALA A 77 10.63 2.13 15.92
CA ALA A 77 10.06 2.68 17.13
C ALA A 77 11.06 3.67 17.76
N ASP A 78 10.57 4.87 18.07
CA ASP A 78 11.32 5.94 18.71
C ASP A 78 10.56 6.41 19.94
N GLY A 79 11.12 6.18 21.10
CA GLY A 79 10.53 6.54 22.39
C GLY A 79 11.00 5.62 23.52
N ASP A 80 11.31 6.20 24.67
CA ASP A 80 11.82 5.48 25.83
C ASP A 80 10.83 4.46 26.43
N ASN A 81 9.55 4.59 26.07
CA ASN A 81 8.47 3.69 26.49
C ASN A 81 8.13 2.60 25.48
N LEU A 82 8.86 2.53 24.36
CA LEU A 82 8.60 1.58 23.28
C LEU A 82 9.70 0.53 23.17
N MET A 83 9.31 -0.69 22.81
CA MET A 83 10.26 -1.70 22.39
C MET A 83 10.92 -1.27 21.07
N PRO A 84 12.23 -1.52 20.88
CA PRO A 84 12.96 -1.10 19.66
C PRO A 84 12.66 -2.04 18.48
N ILE A 85 11.40 -2.08 18.05
CA ILE A 85 10.95 -2.91 16.93
C ILE A 85 10.92 -2.12 15.62
N LYS A 86 11.12 -2.84 14.52
CA LYS A 86 10.90 -2.32 13.17
C LYS A 86 9.53 -2.73 12.66
N THR A 87 8.88 -1.83 11.97
CA THR A 87 7.58 -2.06 11.32
C THR A 87 7.71 -1.79 9.83
N LEU A 88 7.22 -2.69 9.00
CA LEU A 88 6.99 -2.36 7.60
C LEU A 88 5.54 -1.90 7.47
N TYR A 89 5.36 -0.60 7.30
CA TYR A 89 4.05 0.01 7.11
C TYR A 89 3.67 -0.01 5.63
N VAL A 90 2.52 -0.61 5.30
CA VAL A 90 1.95 -0.53 3.95
C VAL A 90 1.16 0.76 3.86
N ASP A 91 1.76 1.75 3.21
CA ASP A 91 1.21 3.08 3.04
C ASP A 91 0.03 3.09 2.05
N ASP A 92 0.13 2.25 1.01
CA ASP A 92 -0.91 2.05 0.02
C ASP A 92 -0.73 0.71 -0.71
N LEU A 93 -1.83 0.01 -1.01
CA LEU A 93 -1.85 -1.19 -1.82
C LEU A 93 -3.07 -1.14 -2.74
N CYS A 94 -2.82 -1.21 -4.04
CA CYS A 94 -3.88 -1.13 -5.03
C CYS A 94 -3.66 -2.16 -6.13
N VAL A 95 -4.75 -2.76 -6.61
CA VAL A 95 -4.80 -3.64 -7.77
C VAL A 95 -5.74 -3.03 -8.80
N LEU A 96 -5.30 -3.05 -10.05
CA LEU A 96 -6.10 -2.59 -11.18
C LEU A 96 -7.47 -3.27 -11.17
N GLU A 97 -8.53 -2.49 -11.32
CA GLU A 97 -9.92 -2.94 -11.15
C GLU A 97 -10.23 -4.18 -12.00
N ASP A 98 -9.91 -4.14 -13.29
CA ASP A 98 -10.13 -5.24 -14.23
C ASP A 98 -9.26 -6.48 -13.96
N SER A 99 -8.31 -6.36 -13.06
CA SER A 99 -7.39 -7.44 -12.67
C SER A 99 -7.67 -8.00 -11.29
N ARG A 100 -8.68 -7.49 -10.59
CA ARG A 100 -9.10 -8.00 -9.27
C ARG A 100 -9.66 -9.43 -9.37
N GLY A 101 -9.69 -10.13 -8.24
CA GLY A 101 -10.17 -11.51 -8.18
C GLY A 101 -9.20 -12.58 -8.73
N LYS A 102 -8.05 -12.17 -9.25
CA LYS A 102 -7.01 -13.07 -9.82
C LYS A 102 -5.85 -13.38 -8.85
N GLY A 103 -6.00 -13.06 -7.57
CA GLY A 103 -4.97 -13.32 -6.54
C GLY A 103 -3.82 -12.31 -6.49
N ILE A 104 -3.86 -11.22 -7.27
CA ILE A 104 -2.77 -10.23 -7.36
C ILE A 104 -2.51 -9.55 -6.02
N GLY A 105 -3.57 -9.13 -5.32
CA GLY A 105 -3.43 -8.51 -4.01
C GLY A 105 -2.79 -9.44 -2.99
N THR A 106 -3.19 -10.71 -2.98
CA THR A 106 -2.58 -11.74 -2.11
C THR A 106 -1.10 -11.93 -2.46
N LEU A 107 -0.77 -12.02 -3.74
CA LEU A 107 0.61 -12.15 -4.19
C LEU A 107 1.47 -10.95 -3.77
N LEU A 108 0.96 -9.73 -3.91
CA LEU A 108 1.63 -8.51 -3.44
C LEU A 108 1.85 -8.56 -1.93
N TYR A 109 0.82 -8.88 -1.16
CA TYR A 109 0.90 -8.88 0.29
C TYR A 109 1.85 -9.97 0.82
N GLU A 110 1.87 -11.16 0.23
CA GLU A 110 2.85 -12.20 0.57
C GLU A 110 4.30 -11.71 0.32
N ASN A 111 4.54 -11.01 -0.79
CA ASN A 111 5.86 -10.41 -1.06
C ASN A 111 6.21 -9.28 -0.09
N VAL A 112 5.23 -8.50 0.37
CA VAL A 112 5.42 -7.50 1.45
C VAL A 112 5.86 -8.19 2.74
N LYS A 113 5.22 -9.31 3.12
CA LYS A 113 5.63 -10.08 4.32
C LYS A 113 7.05 -10.62 4.21
N GLU A 114 7.41 -11.18 3.07
CA GLU A 114 8.78 -11.66 2.84
C GLU A 114 9.81 -10.52 2.85
N LEU A 115 9.46 -9.36 2.31
CA LEU A 115 10.30 -8.17 2.39
C LEU A 115 10.48 -7.73 3.85
N ALA A 116 9.40 -7.66 4.62
CA ALA A 116 9.44 -7.29 6.04
C ALA A 116 10.34 -8.22 6.84
N LYS A 117 10.27 -9.53 6.61
CA LYS A 117 11.17 -10.51 7.26
C LYS A 117 12.63 -10.24 6.90
N ARG A 118 12.95 -10.01 5.62
CA ARG A 118 14.33 -9.70 5.19
C ARG A 118 14.86 -8.41 5.79
N MET A 119 13.99 -7.43 6.03
CA MET A 119 14.34 -6.14 6.66
C MET A 119 14.42 -6.23 8.19
N GLY A 120 14.15 -7.40 8.79
CA GLY A 120 14.17 -7.58 10.24
C GLY A 120 12.99 -6.94 10.97
N CYS A 121 11.85 -6.76 10.28
CA CYS A 121 10.65 -6.19 10.89
C CYS A 121 9.98 -7.20 11.82
N TYR A 122 9.44 -6.67 12.93
CA TYR A 122 8.62 -7.44 13.86
C TYR A 122 7.23 -7.73 13.28
N HIS A 123 6.65 -6.77 12.59
CA HIS A 123 5.32 -6.89 11.99
C HIS A 123 5.15 -6.01 10.74
N VAL A 124 4.08 -6.28 10.01
CA VAL A 124 3.54 -5.44 8.95
C VAL A 124 2.27 -4.78 9.48
N THR A 125 2.13 -3.48 9.28
CA THR A 125 0.92 -2.73 9.63
C THR A 125 0.39 -1.96 8.44
N LEU A 126 -0.89 -1.61 8.49
CA LEU A 126 -1.55 -0.74 7.51
C LEU A 126 -2.82 -0.12 8.12
N ASN A 127 -3.34 0.90 7.48
CA ASN A 127 -4.62 1.48 7.82
C ASN A 127 -5.68 1.09 6.78
N VAL A 128 -6.88 0.75 7.23
CA VAL A 128 -8.04 0.48 6.38
C VAL A 128 -9.16 1.44 6.75
N TRP A 129 -9.71 2.12 5.76
CA TRP A 129 -10.90 2.94 5.94
C TRP A 129 -12.11 2.04 6.19
N CYS A 130 -12.89 2.31 7.25
CA CYS A 130 -14.05 1.50 7.64
C CYS A 130 -15.09 1.37 6.52
N LEU A 131 -15.23 2.40 5.68
CA LEU A 131 -16.11 2.40 4.51
C LEU A 131 -15.67 1.40 3.42
N ASN A 132 -14.40 1.00 3.40
CA ASN A 132 -13.88 0.03 2.44
C ASN A 132 -13.96 -1.40 3.00
N SER A 133 -15.17 -1.94 3.06
CA SER A 133 -15.42 -3.30 3.57
C SER A 133 -14.73 -4.40 2.77
N GLY A 134 -14.51 -4.18 1.48
CA GLY A 134 -13.79 -5.11 0.60
C GLY A 134 -12.32 -5.23 0.98
N ALA A 135 -11.65 -4.10 1.25
CA ALA A 135 -10.27 -4.09 1.72
C ALA A 135 -10.14 -4.74 3.11
N MET A 136 -11.04 -4.44 4.03
CA MET A 136 -11.06 -5.05 5.35
C MET A 136 -11.11 -6.58 5.27
N LYS A 137 -12.09 -7.12 4.54
CA LYS A 137 -12.23 -8.57 4.32
C LYS A 137 -11.00 -9.19 3.65
N PHE A 138 -10.40 -8.48 2.70
CA PHE A 138 -9.18 -8.93 2.04
C PHE A 138 -8.03 -9.09 3.04
N TYR A 139 -7.77 -8.08 3.87
CA TYR A 139 -6.69 -8.13 4.85
C TYR A 139 -6.96 -9.15 5.97
N GLU A 140 -8.20 -9.28 6.44
CA GLU A 140 -8.58 -10.33 7.39
C GLU A 140 -8.30 -11.73 6.80
N LYS A 141 -8.64 -11.96 5.53
CA LYS A 141 -8.32 -13.21 4.82
C LYS A 141 -6.81 -13.44 4.69
N CYS A 142 -6.01 -12.39 4.60
CA CYS A 142 -4.55 -12.45 4.63
C CYS A 142 -3.97 -12.71 6.04
N GLY A 143 -4.82 -12.78 7.06
CA GLY A 143 -4.43 -13.07 8.45
C GLY A 143 -4.15 -11.85 9.31
N LEU A 144 -4.43 -10.63 8.82
CA LEU A 144 -4.29 -9.42 9.64
C LEU A 144 -5.43 -9.32 10.65
N LYS A 145 -5.13 -8.69 11.78
CA LYS A 145 -6.09 -8.42 12.86
C LYS A 145 -6.06 -6.92 13.17
N PRO A 146 -7.18 -6.35 13.61
CA PRO A 146 -7.22 -4.96 14.07
C PRO A 146 -6.18 -4.73 15.16
N LEU A 147 -5.38 -3.68 15.01
CA LEU A 147 -4.36 -3.28 15.99
C LEU A 147 -4.83 -2.12 16.85
N LYS A 148 -5.42 -1.10 16.22
CA LYS A 148 -5.97 0.08 16.88
C LYS A 148 -7.11 0.64 16.03
N VAL A 149 -7.92 1.50 16.63
CA VAL A 149 -9.03 2.18 15.94
C VAL A 149 -8.82 3.68 16.05
N THR A 150 -8.97 4.40 14.94
CA THR A 150 -9.08 5.86 14.92
C THR A 150 -10.56 6.24 14.96
N MET A 151 -10.93 7.07 15.92
CA MET A 151 -12.29 7.58 16.07
C MET A 151 -12.34 9.04 15.62
N GLU A 152 -13.45 9.48 15.04
CA GLU A 152 -13.68 10.89 14.70
C GLU A 152 -14.98 11.41 15.29
N ASP A 153 -15.02 12.72 15.53
CA ASP A 153 -16.23 13.47 15.86
C ASP A 153 -16.24 14.70 14.95
N ILE A 154 -17.24 14.79 14.06
CA ILE A 154 -17.36 15.91 13.11
C ILE A 154 -18.08 17.06 13.83
N LEU A 155 -17.40 18.21 13.95
CA LEU A 155 -17.86 19.39 14.68
C LEU A 155 -18.71 20.33 13.80
#